data_fda614882e5c619ac166b39046105618
#
_entry.id   fda614882e5c619ac166b39046105618
#
_cell.length_a   1.000
_cell.length_b   1.000
_cell.length_c   1.000
_cell.angle_alpha   90.00
_cell.angle_beta   90.00
_cell.angle_gamma   90.00
#
_symmetry.space_group_name_H-M   'P 1'
#
loop_
_entity.id
_entity.type
_entity.pdbx_description
1 polymer ?
#
loop_
_entity_poly.entity_id
_entity_poly.type
_entity_poly.pdbx_seq_one_letter_code
_entity_poly.pdbx_strand_id
1 'polypeptide(L)'
;MKELSFSPPAERNKQVILEALLKLLPEKGVALEIACGTGQHVQWFATHLPRWNWQPTDLHADEFDSVGERIRQSALTNVKPPQILDVLSLPWRLGGDGFFDLIYCANMLHIAPWPCCAALMRGAAQHLTPGGMLVTYGPYLEDEVPTCESNLRFDASLRARNPDWGIRRREEVEQQALQAGLGLSHRLSMPANNLLLVWQGVRMQT
;
A
#
# COMPACT_ATOMS: atom_id res chain seq x y z
N MET A 1 25.91 -6.77 -14.62
CA MET A 1 24.50 -6.49 -14.30
C MET A 1 24.50 -5.59 -13.07
N LYS A 2 23.69 -4.51 -13.09
CA LYS A 2 23.51 -3.66 -11.90
C LYS A 2 22.82 -4.51 -10.83
N GLU A 3 23.32 -4.50 -9.61
CA GLU A 3 22.69 -5.21 -8.50
C GLU A 3 21.32 -4.55 -8.21
N LEU A 4 20.26 -5.36 -8.09
CA LEU A 4 18.93 -4.84 -7.81
C LEU A 4 18.83 -4.47 -6.33
N SER A 5 18.23 -3.31 -6.06
CA SER A 5 17.93 -2.92 -4.69
C SER A 5 17.00 -3.96 -4.03
N PHE A 6 17.22 -4.20 -2.74
CA PHE A 6 16.54 -5.27 -2.02
C PHE A 6 15.99 -4.78 -0.67
N SER A 7 14.72 -5.06 -0.43
CA SER A 7 14.03 -4.78 0.83
C SER A 7 13.73 -6.08 1.58
N PRO A 8 14.46 -6.39 2.67
CA PRO A 8 14.15 -7.58 3.47
C PRO A 8 12.72 -7.64 4.01
N PRO A 9 12.08 -6.52 4.43
CA PRO A 9 10.67 -6.54 4.81
C PRO A 9 9.74 -6.95 3.66
N ALA A 10 9.93 -6.38 2.45
CA ALA A 10 9.10 -6.72 1.29
C ALA A 10 9.26 -8.20 0.91
N GLU A 11 10.47 -8.73 0.98
CA GLU A 11 10.72 -10.14 0.70
C GLU A 11 9.97 -11.07 1.66
N ARG A 12 9.96 -10.74 2.96
CA ARG A 12 9.30 -11.60 3.96
C ARG A 12 7.79 -11.59 3.90
N ASN A 13 7.18 -10.48 3.45
CA ASN A 13 5.72 -10.33 3.51
C ASN A 13 5.00 -10.49 2.16
N LYS A 14 5.71 -10.45 1.02
CA LYS A 14 5.11 -10.50 -0.32
C LYS A 14 4.19 -11.72 -0.53
N GLN A 15 4.59 -12.89 -0.02
CA GLN A 15 3.81 -14.12 -0.21
C GLN A 15 2.52 -14.11 0.61
N VAL A 16 2.60 -13.78 1.89
CA VAL A 16 1.41 -13.78 2.76
C VAL A 16 0.43 -12.67 2.37
N ILE A 17 0.93 -11.55 1.84
CA ILE A 17 0.07 -10.49 1.29
C ILE A 17 -0.61 -10.99 0.01
N LEU A 18 0.11 -11.65 -0.90
CA LEU A 18 -0.47 -12.24 -2.11
C LEU A 18 -1.60 -13.20 -1.76
N GLU A 19 -1.41 -14.09 -0.78
CA GLU A 19 -2.43 -15.04 -0.33
C GLU A 19 -3.70 -14.34 0.19
N ALA A 20 -3.56 -13.20 0.83
CA ALA A 20 -4.68 -12.37 1.24
C ALA A 20 -5.35 -11.70 0.02
N LEU A 21 -4.57 -11.14 -0.89
CA LEU A 21 -5.09 -10.51 -2.11
C LEU A 21 -5.86 -11.49 -2.99
N LEU A 22 -5.38 -12.72 -3.16
CA LEU A 22 -6.06 -13.78 -3.94
C LEU A 22 -7.46 -14.12 -3.41
N LYS A 23 -7.74 -13.88 -2.12
CA LYS A 23 -9.05 -14.11 -1.51
C LYS A 23 -9.99 -12.91 -1.65
N LEU A 24 -9.45 -11.73 -1.91
CA LEU A 24 -10.17 -10.46 -1.92
C LEU A 24 -10.44 -9.96 -3.34
N LEU A 25 -9.52 -10.23 -4.26
CA LEU A 25 -9.53 -9.63 -5.58
C LEU A 25 -10.37 -10.44 -6.58
N PRO A 26 -11.07 -9.77 -7.51
CA PRO A 26 -11.66 -10.41 -8.67
C PRO A 26 -10.57 -10.95 -9.61
N GLU A 27 -11.00 -11.70 -10.62
CA GLU A 27 -10.10 -12.38 -11.55
C GLU A 27 -9.17 -11.44 -12.35
N LYS A 28 -9.62 -10.20 -12.59
CA LYS A 28 -8.87 -9.18 -13.35
C LYS A 28 -9.12 -7.79 -12.79
N GLY A 29 -8.20 -6.87 -13.04
CA GLY A 29 -8.36 -5.48 -12.64
C GLY A 29 -7.14 -4.62 -12.94
N VAL A 30 -7.20 -3.38 -12.48
CA VAL A 30 -6.12 -2.41 -12.55
C VAL A 30 -5.72 -2.00 -11.14
N ALA A 31 -4.44 -2.10 -10.83
CA ALA A 31 -3.90 -1.78 -9.52
C ALA A 31 -2.92 -0.60 -9.56
N LEU A 32 -3.01 0.25 -8.55
CA LEU A 32 -2.03 1.27 -8.21
C LEU A 32 -1.25 0.82 -6.98
N GLU A 33 0.08 0.78 -7.05
CA GLU A 33 0.92 0.61 -5.87
C GLU A 33 1.51 1.95 -5.45
N ILE A 34 1.21 2.35 -4.22
CA ILE A 34 1.75 3.54 -3.56
C ILE A 34 2.99 3.15 -2.76
N ALA A 35 4.07 3.95 -2.88
CA ALA A 35 5.36 3.71 -2.22
C ALA A 35 5.93 2.31 -2.58
N CYS A 36 6.13 2.07 -3.88
CA CYS A 36 6.57 0.77 -4.40
C CYS A 36 8.01 0.39 -3.97
N GLY A 37 8.81 1.37 -3.54
CA GLY A 37 10.20 1.16 -3.12
C GLY A 37 11.01 0.38 -4.14
N THR A 38 11.58 -0.74 -3.72
CA THR A 38 12.42 -1.60 -4.56
C THR A 38 11.67 -2.40 -5.64
N GLY A 39 10.32 -2.33 -5.69
CA GLY A 39 9.49 -3.01 -6.68
C GLY A 39 9.30 -4.52 -6.47
N GLN A 40 9.69 -5.06 -5.31
CA GLN A 40 9.56 -6.49 -5.02
C GLN A 40 8.09 -6.93 -4.93
N HIS A 41 7.20 -6.08 -4.38
CA HIS A 41 5.78 -6.37 -4.32
C HIS A 41 5.14 -6.38 -5.70
N VAL A 42 5.27 -5.30 -6.47
CA VAL A 42 4.67 -5.22 -7.80
C VAL A 42 5.15 -6.35 -8.70
N GLN A 43 6.45 -6.68 -8.68
CA GLN A 43 6.99 -7.80 -9.45
C GLN A 43 6.35 -9.12 -9.03
N TRP A 44 6.26 -9.38 -7.72
CA TRP A 44 5.69 -10.61 -7.19
C TRP A 44 4.20 -10.74 -7.51
N PHE A 45 3.44 -9.67 -7.27
CA PHE A 45 2.00 -9.69 -7.51
C PHE A 45 1.67 -9.77 -9.00
N ALA A 46 2.36 -9.02 -9.85
CA ALA A 46 2.12 -9.07 -11.29
C ALA A 46 2.45 -10.45 -11.90
N THR A 47 3.44 -11.16 -11.34
CA THR A 47 3.76 -12.54 -11.74
C THR A 47 2.61 -13.51 -11.42
N HIS A 48 1.99 -13.36 -10.24
CA HIS A 48 0.96 -14.30 -9.78
C HIS A 48 -0.47 -13.86 -10.08
N LEU A 49 -0.65 -12.63 -10.53
CA LEU A 49 -1.91 -12.03 -10.95
C LEU A 49 -1.81 -11.54 -12.41
N PRO A 50 -1.61 -12.44 -13.39
CA PRO A 50 -1.28 -12.05 -14.76
C PRO A 50 -2.41 -11.30 -15.49
N ARG A 51 -3.63 -11.33 -14.98
CA ARG A 51 -4.78 -10.59 -15.50
C ARG A 51 -5.00 -9.23 -14.84
N TRP A 52 -4.07 -8.81 -13.96
CA TRP A 52 -4.05 -7.51 -13.32
C TRP A 52 -2.98 -6.63 -13.97
N ASN A 53 -3.33 -5.38 -14.29
CA ASN A 53 -2.39 -4.38 -14.77
C ASN A 53 -1.94 -3.51 -13.59
N TRP A 54 -0.64 -3.35 -13.41
CA TRP A 54 -0.07 -2.66 -12.27
C TRP A 54 0.58 -1.33 -12.66
N GLN A 55 0.31 -0.28 -11.89
CA GLN A 55 0.98 1.00 -11.94
C GLN A 55 1.74 1.20 -10.63
N PRO A 56 3.05 0.95 -10.58
CA PRO A 56 3.87 1.28 -9.40
C PRO A 56 4.11 2.79 -9.35
N THR A 57 4.10 3.35 -8.12
CA THR A 57 4.42 4.75 -7.86
C THR A 57 5.25 4.90 -6.59
N ASP A 58 6.06 5.96 -6.54
CA ASP A 58 6.79 6.35 -5.33
C ASP A 58 6.94 7.88 -5.27
N LEU A 59 7.28 8.40 -4.08
CA LEU A 59 7.54 9.83 -3.88
C LEU A 59 8.79 10.28 -4.64
N HIS A 60 9.80 9.42 -4.75
CA HIS A 60 11.08 9.68 -5.39
C HIS A 60 11.39 8.64 -6.47
N ALA A 61 12.19 9.03 -7.44
CA ALA A 61 12.58 8.16 -8.55
C ALA A 61 13.83 7.30 -8.26
N ASP A 62 14.36 7.34 -7.04
CA ASP A 62 15.66 6.76 -6.69
C ASP A 62 15.77 5.26 -7.01
N GLU A 63 14.65 4.54 -6.86
CA GLU A 63 14.56 3.11 -7.09
C GLU A 63 13.96 2.73 -8.46
N PHE A 64 13.55 3.69 -9.30
CA PHE A 64 12.83 3.41 -10.56
C PHE A 64 13.65 2.58 -11.54
N ASP A 65 14.97 2.79 -11.61
CA ASP A 65 15.86 1.96 -12.42
C ASP A 65 15.83 0.50 -11.94
N SER A 66 15.88 0.29 -10.60
CA SER A 66 15.81 -1.04 -9.99
C SER A 66 14.46 -1.71 -10.25
N VAL A 67 13.37 -0.96 -10.10
CA VAL A 67 12.00 -1.44 -10.42
C VAL A 67 11.90 -1.84 -11.89
N GLY A 68 12.34 -0.99 -12.81
CA GLY A 68 12.32 -1.24 -14.25
C GLY A 68 13.14 -2.47 -14.65
N GLU A 69 14.33 -2.60 -14.10
CA GLU A 69 15.21 -3.75 -14.35
C GLU A 69 14.61 -5.06 -13.81
N ARG A 70 13.99 -5.00 -12.62
CA ARG A 70 13.28 -6.15 -12.01
C ARG A 70 12.12 -6.62 -12.89
N ILE A 71 11.30 -5.69 -13.40
CA ILE A 71 10.19 -5.97 -14.31
C ILE A 71 10.73 -6.61 -15.61
N ARG A 72 11.78 -6.04 -16.18
CA ARG A 72 12.42 -6.54 -17.40
C ARG A 72 12.98 -7.95 -17.24
N GLN A 73 13.69 -8.24 -16.14
CA GLN A 73 14.24 -9.56 -15.86
C GLN A 73 13.17 -10.63 -15.68
N SER A 74 11.99 -10.23 -15.16
CA SER A 74 10.85 -11.11 -14.99
C SER A 74 9.95 -11.21 -16.24
N ALA A 75 10.31 -10.54 -17.34
CA ALA A 75 9.56 -10.50 -18.58
C ALA A 75 8.07 -10.13 -18.39
N LEU A 76 7.77 -9.28 -17.42
CA LEU A 76 6.40 -8.86 -17.12
C LEU A 76 5.91 -7.82 -18.13
N THR A 77 4.74 -8.06 -18.70
CA THR A 77 4.08 -7.15 -19.66
C THR A 77 2.88 -6.41 -19.07
N ASN A 78 2.48 -6.79 -17.86
CA ASN A 78 1.33 -6.25 -17.13
C ASN A 78 1.72 -5.25 -16.05
N VAL A 79 2.94 -4.71 -16.08
CA VAL A 79 3.42 -3.65 -15.18
C VAL A 79 3.86 -2.46 -16.01
N LYS A 80 3.28 -1.30 -15.73
CA LYS A 80 3.68 -0.02 -16.35
C LYS A 80 4.99 0.50 -15.75
N PRO A 81 5.72 1.37 -16.44
CA PRO A 81 6.85 2.08 -15.87
C PRO A 81 6.45 2.80 -14.57
N PRO A 82 7.32 2.82 -13.54
CA PRO A 82 7.03 3.52 -12.29
C PRO A 82 6.87 5.04 -12.52
N GLN A 83 6.01 5.68 -11.73
CA GLN A 83 5.74 7.11 -11.80
C GLN A 83 5.93 7.77 -10.44
N ILE A 84 6.34 9.04 -10.44
CA ILE A 84 6.39 9.85 -9.22
C ILE A 84 4.95 10.16 -8.77
N LEU A 85 4.68 9.91 -7.50
CA LEU A 85 3.42 10.27 -6.87
C LEU A 85 3.67 10.71 -5.43
N ASP A 86 3.40 11.98 -5.15
CA ASP A 86 3.26 12.50 -3.80
C ASP A 86 1.78 12.41 -3.38
N VAL A 87 1.49 11.62 -2.37
CA VAL A 87 0.12 11.43 -1.88
C VAL A 87 -0.51 12.73 -1.37
N LEU A 88 0.31 13.73 -0.97
CA LEU A 88 -0.15 15.05 -0.54
C LEU A 88 -0.62 15.92 -1.70
N SER A 89 -0.17 15.65 -2.92
CA SER A 89 -0.47 16.45 -4.11
C SER A 89 -1.78 15.97 -4.77
N LEU A 90 -2.91 16.34 -4.20
CA LEU A 90 -4.25 16.01 -4.71
C LEU A 90 -4.76 17.05 -5.74
N PRO A 91 -5.53 16.60 -6.77
CA PRO A 91 -5.79 15.23 -7.16
C PRO A 91 -4.53 14.58 -7.75
N TRP A 92 -4.39 13.25 -7.57
CA TRP A 92 -3.24 12.52 -8.11
C TRP A 92 -3.24 12.58 -9.65
N ARG A 93 -2.12 12.98 -10.22
CA ARG A 93 -1.95 13.06 -11.68
C ARG A 93 -1.35 11.75 -12.18
N LEU A 94 -2.22 10.77 -12.41
CA LEU A 94 -1.85 9.45 -12.91
C LEU A 94 -2.18 9.35 -14.41
N GLY A 95 -1.35 8.64 -15.14
CA GLY A 95 -1.60 8.38 -16.55
C GLY A 95 -2.78 7.41 -16.76
N GLY A 96 -3.46 7.51 -17.91
CA GLY A 96 -4.64 6.69 -18.25
C GLY A 96 -5.93 7.28 -17.68
N ASP A 97 -6.94 6.43 -17.46
CA ASP A 97 -8.25 6.86 -16.95
C ASP A 97 -8.23 7.31 -15.49
N GLY A 98 -7.12 7.05 -14.79
CA GLY A 98 -6.91 7.46 -13.40
C GLY A 98 -7.77 6.73 -12.37
N PHE A 99 -8.41 5.61 -12.75
CA PHE A 99 -9.23 4.79 -11.85
C PHE A 99 -8.65 3.38 -11.68
N PHE A 100 -8.79 2.85 -10.46
CA PHE A 100 -8.19 1.57 -10.05
C PHE A 100 -9.19 0.71 -9.29
N ASP A 101 -9.12 -0.60 -9.53
CA ASP A 101 -9.89 -1.60 -8.77
C ASP A 101 -9.21 -1.92 -7.44
N LEU A 102 -7.88 -1.74 -7.39
CA LEU A 102 -7.06 -1.86 -6.21
C LEU A 102 -6.11 -0.67 -6.10
N ILE A 103 -6.08 -0.03 -4.94
CA ILE A 103 -4.97 0.82 -4.52
C ILE A 103 -4.28 0.09 -3.36
N TYR A 104 -2.98 -0.17 -3.52
CA TYR A 104 -2.19 -0.93 -2.56
C TYR A 104 -1.08 -0.08 -1.96
N CYS A 105 -0.95 -0.08 -0.65
CA CYS A 105 0.06 0.66 0.09
C CYS A 105 0.61 -0.17 1.25
N ALA A 106 1.88 -0.55 1.19
CA ALA A 106 2.54 -1.31 2.25
C ALA A 106 3.63 -0.52 2.95
N ASN A 107 3.65 -0.60 4.28
CA ASN A 107 4.70 -0.06 5.14
C ASN A 107 4.96 1.46 5.03
N MET A 108 4.17 2.23 4.31
CA MET A 108 4.34 3.67 4.15
C MET A 108 3.88 4.45 5.40
N LEU A 109 2.70 4.13 5.94
CA LEU A 109 2.04 4.98 6.95
C LEU A 109 2.87 5.22 8.22
N HIS A 110 3.71 4.26 8.60
CA HIS A 110 4.54 4.39 9.80
C HIS A 110 5.90 5.08 9.54
N ILE A 111 6.26 5.32 8.27
CA ILE A 111 7.48 6.05 7.85
C ILE A 111 7.18 7.30 7.02
N ALA A 112 5.96 7.81 7.11
CA ALA A 112 5.51 9.04 6.47
C ALA A 112 4.91 9.98 7.53
N PRO A 113 4.95 11.32 7.34
CA PRO A 113 4.24 12.25 8.19
C PRO A 113 2.73 11.96 8.25
N TRP A 114 2.12 12.21 9.41
CA TRP A 114 0.70 11.90 9.64
C TRP A 114 -0.27 12.45 8.58
N PRO A 115 -0.08 13.67 8.03
CA PRO A 115 -0.96 14.18 6.95
C PRO A 115 -1.03 13.29 5.72
N CYS A 116 -0.01 12.46 5.47
CA CYS A 116 -0.02 11.48 4.35
C CYS A 116 -1.13 10.43 4.52
N CYS A 117 -1.54 10.12 5.75
CA CYS A 117 -2.65 9.19 5.99
C CYS A 117 -3.97 9.74 5.42
N ALA A 118 -4.35 10.96 5.82
CA ALA A 118 -5.56 11.61 5.33
C ALA A 118 -5.51 11.82 3.80
N ALA A 119 -4.34 12.16 3.26
CA ALA A 119 -4.15 12.37 1.83
C ALA A 119 -4.28 11.04 1.04
N LEU A 120 -3.70 9.95 1.55
CA LEU A 120 -3.87 8.61 0.98
C LEU A 120 -5.35 8.21 0.92
N MET A 121 -6.09 8.40 2.02
CA MET A 121 -7.51 8.04 2.07
C MET A 121 -8.34 8.87 1.08
N ARG A 122 -8.14 10.19 1.02
CA ARG A 122 -8.83 11.08 0.06
C ARG A 122 -8.47 10.75 -1.39
N GLY A 123 -7.18 10.55 -1.67
CA GLY A 123 -6.74 10.18 -3.01
C GLY A 123 -7.30 8.83 -3.44
N ALA A 124 -7.29 7.84 -2.55
CA ALA A 124 -7.90 6.54 -2.83
C ALA A 124 -9.40 6.66 -3.10
N ALA A 125 -10.15 7.41 -2.29
CA ALA A 125 -11.59 7.62 -2.51
C ALA A 125 -11.91 8.27 -3.86
N GLN A 126 -11.02 9.14 -4.37
CA GLN A 126 -11.18 9.81 -5.66
C GLN A 126 -10.82 8.92 -6.87
N HIS A 127 -9.96 7.93 -6.66
CA HIS A 127 -9.37 7.12 -7.75
C HIS A 127 -9.81 5.64 -7.73
N LEU A 128 -10.60 5.21 -6.75
CA LEU A 128 -11.18 3.86 -6.76
C LEU A 128 -12.37 3.78 -7.70
N THR A 129 -12.44 2.69 -8.48
CA THR A 129 -13.66 2.33 -9.22
C THR A 129 -14.79 1.99 -8.25
N PRO A 130 -16.06 2.04 -8.68
CA PRO A 130 -17.17 1.51 -7.89
C PRO A 130 -16.93 0.05 -7.51
N GLY A 131 -16.85 -0.22 -6.19
CA GLY A 131 -16.52 -1.55 -5.67
C GLY A 131 -15.03 -1.84 -5.56
N GLY A 132 -14.17 -0.94 -6.00
CA GLY A 132 -12.73 -1.01 -5.78
C GLY A 132 -12.35 -0.89 -4.30
N MET A 133 -11.10 -1.20 -3.97
CA MET A 133 -10.61 -1.22 -2.60
C MET A 133 -9.24 -0.59 -2.45
N LEU A 134 -9.04 0.10 -1.32
CA LEU A 134 -7.70 0.44 -0.83
C LEU A 134 -7.26 -0.67 0.14
N VAL A 135 -6.07 -1.20 -0.06
CA VAL A 135 -5.44 -2.15 0.86
C VAL A 135 -4.20 -1.49 1.48
N THR A 136 -4.18 -1.40 2.80
CA THR A 136 -2.99 -0.96 3.54
C THR A 136 -2.43 -2.10 4.37
N TYR A 137 -1.09 -2.24 4.37
CA TYR A 137 -0.38 -3.27 5.12
C TYR A 137 0.72 -2.66 5.98
N GLY A 138 0.86 -3.14 7.20
CA GLY A 138 1.93 -2.76 8.12
C GLY A 138 1.59 -3.06 9.57
N PRO A 139 2.47 -2.66 10.51
CA PRO A 139 2.15 -2.69 11.92
C PRO A 139 1.14 -1.58 12.25
N TYR A 140 0.21 -1.89 13.14
CA TYR A 140 -0.76 -0.96 13.72
C TYR A 140 -0.84 -1.15 15.22
N LEU A 141 -1.11 -0.07 15.95
CA LEU A 141 -1.64 -0.14 17.30
C LEU A 141 -3.16 -0.27 17.20
N GLU A 142 -3.77 -0.96 18.16
CA GLU A 142 -5.23 -1.08 18.25
C GLU A 142 -5.66 -0.79 19.70
N ASP A 143 -6.81 -0.14 19.83
CA ASP A 143 -7.41 0.08 21.13
C ASP A 143 -7.79 -1.28 21.75
N GLU A 144 -7.65 -1.38 23.08
CA GLU A 144 -7.98 -2.59 23.84
C GLU A 144 -7.16 -3.85 23.48
N VAL A 145 -6.24 -3.78 22.51
CA VAL A 145 -5.34 -4.88 22.16
C VAL A 145 -3.93 -4.57 22.68
N PRO A 146 -3.38 -5.39 23.60
CA PRO A 146 -2.02 -5.19 24.06
C PRO A 146 -1.02 -5.23 22.91
N THR A 147 -0.24 -4.15 22.79
CA THR A 147 0.81 -4.07 21.76
C THR A 147 1.97 -4.99 22.15
N CYS A 148 2.38 -5.85 21.23
CA CYS A 148 3.53 -6.73 21.45
C CYS A 148 4.83 -5.93 21.61
N GLU A 149 5.76 -6.47 22.37
CA GLU A 149 7.03 -5.81 22.70
C GLU A 149 7.87 -5.49 21.45
N SER A 150 7.82 -6.33 20.43
CA SER A 150 8.52 -6.08 19.15
C SER A 150 8.00 -4.82 18.44
N ASN A 151 6.68 -4.57 18.45
CA ASN A 151 6.09 -3.37 17.86
C ASN A 151 6.40 -2.14 18.71
N LEU A 152 6.43 -2.25 20.05
CA LEU A 152 6.84 -1.13 20.92
C LEU A 152 8.29 -0.72 20.65
N ARG A 153 9.21 -1.68 20.55
CA ARG A 153 10.62 -1.41 20.18
C ARG A 153 10.74 -0.82 18.78
N PHE A 154 9.96 -1.30 17.83
CA PHE A 154 9.96 -0.78 16.47
C PHE A 154 9.44 0.65 16.42
N ASP A 155 8.33 0.97 17.11
CA ASP A 155 7.80 2.33 17.21
C ASP A 155 8.84 3.29 17.81
N ALA A 156 9.48 2.91 18.91
CA ALA A 156 10.55 3.70 19.52
C ALA A 156 11.71 3.94 18.54
N SER A 157 12.13 2.92 17.78
CA SER A 157 13.16 3.04 16.74
C SER A 157 12.74 3.97 15.60
N LEU A 158 11.48 3.95 15.18
CA LEU A 158 10.95 4.86 14.16
C LEU A 158 11.03 6.31 14.63
N ARG A 159 10.50 6.60 15.83
CA ARG A 159 10.47 7.95 16.43
C ARG A 159 11.86 8.50 16.70
N ALA A 160 12.81 7.64 17.05
CA ALA A 160 14.20 8.05 17.24
C ALA A 160 14.89 8.49 15.93
N ARG A 161 14.46 7.94 14.77
CA ARG A 161 14.97 8.31 13.44
C ARG A 161 14.31 9.56 12.89
N ASN A 162 13.00 9.69 13.10
CA ASN A 162 12.22 10.84 12.67
C ASN A 162 10.99 10.99 13.60
N PRO A 163 10.80 12.15 14.27
CA PRO A 163 9.69 12.36 15.20
C PRO A 163 8.30 12.29 14.53
N ASP A 164 8.21 12.50 13.20
CA ASP A 164 6.97 12.37 12.44
C ASP A 164 6.60 10.92 12.12
N TRP A 165 7.52 9.98 12.34
CA TRP A 165 7.31 8.56 12.11
C TRP A 165 6.76 7.88 13.36
N GLY A 166 6.18 6.69 13.17
CA GLY A 166 5.68 5.87 14.26
C GLY A 166 4.53 4.97 13.80
N ILE A 167 4.32 3.89 14.52
CA ILE A 167 3.20 3.00 14.26
C ILE A 167 1.90 3.74 14.53
N ARG A 168 0.95 3.67 13.60
CA ARG A 168 -0.32 4.41 13.65
C ARG A 168 -1.37 3.59 14.39
N ARG A 169 -2.27 4.26 15.10
CA ARG A 169 -3.46 3.62 15.66
C ARG A 169 -4.43 3.30 14.53
N ARG A 170 -4.92 2.06 14.49
CA ARG A 170 -5.89 1.62 13.48
C ARG A 170 -7.15 2.50 13.50
N GLU A 171 -7.64 2.83 14.69
CA GLU A 171 -8.85 3.64 14.91
C GLU A 171 -8.68 5.07 14.38
N GLU A 172 -7.50 5.67 14.55
CA GLU A 172 -7.19 6.99 13.98
C GLU A 172 -7.13 6.94 12.44
N VAL A 173 -6.54 5.88 11.89
CA VAL A 173 -6.52 5.65 10.43
C VAL A 173 -7.94 5.44 9.90
N GLU A 174 -8.78 4.69 10.63
CA GLU A 174 -10.19 4.48 10.28
C GLU A 174 -10.99 5.80 10.28
N GLN A 175 -10.73 6.69 11.24
CA GLN A 175 -11.35 8.03 11.25
C GLN A 175 -10.98 8.83 10.00
N GLN A 176 -9.71 8.78 9.55
CA GLN A 176 -9.30 9.44 8.31
C GLN A 176 -9.96 8.82 7.08
N ALA A 177 -10.12 7.50 7.06
CA ALA A 177 -10.82 6.78 6.00
C ALA A 177 -12.31 7.19 5.94
N LEU A 178 -13.01 7.20 7.07
CA LEU A 178 -14.41 7.61 7.17
C LEU A 178 -14.62 9.05 6.70
N GLN A 179 -13.74 9.99 7.06
CA GLN A 179 -13.79 11.36 6.57
C GLN A 179 -13.63 11.46 5.05
N ALA A 180 -12.94 10.52 4.44
CA ALA A 180 -12.79 10.42 2.98
C ALA A 180 -13.91 9.63 2.30
N GLY A 181 -14.88 9.08 3.04
CA GLY A 181 -15.96 8.24 2.52
C GLY A 181 -15.59 6.78 2.33
N LEU A 182 -14.51 6.31 2.98
CA LEU A 182 -14.08 4.92 2.99
C LEU A 182 -14.35 4.30 4.37
N GLY A 183 -14.89 3.08 4.39
CA GLY A 183 -15.08 2.29 5.62
C GLY A 183 -14.17 1.06 5.64
N LEU A 184 -13.80 0.61 6.84
CA LEU A 184 -13.04 -0.63 7.02
C LEU A 184 -13.93 -1.83 6.72
N SER A 185 -13.65 -2.54 5.63
CA SER A 185 -14.41 -3.75 5.23
C SER A 185 -13.79 -5.05 5.74
N HIS A 186 -12.45 -5.11 5.81
CA HIS A 186 -11.74 -6.28 6.35
C HIS A 186 -10.53 -5.85 7.18
N ARG A 187 -10.33 -6.56 8.28
CA ARG A 187 -9.15 -6.53 9.13
C ARG A 187 -8.57 -7.94 9.21
N LEU A 188 -7.42 -8.16 8.62
CA LEU A 188 -6.74 -9.45 8.61
C LEU A 188 -5.48 -9.36 9.47
N SER A 189 -5.37 -10.28 10.44
CA SER A 189 -4.12 -10.46 11.20
C SER A 189 -3.08 -11.11 10.31
N MET A 190 -1.89 -10.53 10.27
CA MET A 190 -0.80 -10.96 9.41
C MET A 190 0.42 -11.35 10.26
N PRO A 191 1.35 -12.15 9.74
CA PRO A 191 2.57 -12.51 10.46
C PRO A 191 3.34 -11.29 10.99
N ALA A 192 4.14 -11.51 12.04
CA ALA A 192 4.96 -10.50 12.70
C ALA A 192 4.16 -9.30 13.22
N ASN A 193 2.96 -9.56 13.72
CA ASN A 193 2.05 -8.56 14.31
C ASN A 193 1.72 -7.38 13.39
N ASN A 194 1.63 -7.66 12.09
CA ASN A 194 1.11 -6.72 11.11
C ASN A 194 -0.39 -6.94 10.90
N LEU A 195 -1.03 -5.93 10.30
CA LEU A 195 -2.39 -6.03 9.79
C LEU A 195 -2.41 -5.76 8.29
N LEU A 196 -3.35 -6.41 7.60
CA LEU A 196 -3.80 -6.02 6.29
C LEU A 196 -5.23 -5.48 6.45
N LEU A 197 -5.40 -4.21 6.14
CA LEU A 197 -6.67 -3.50 6.27
C LEU A 197 -7.22 -3.18 4.88
N VAL A 198 -8.50 -3.47 4.68
CA VAL A 198 -9.21 -3.22 3.42
C VAL A 198 -10.25 -2.15 3.64
N TRP A 199 -10.18 -1.09 2.84
CA TRP A 199 -11.06 0.06 2.89
C TRP A 199 -11.87 0.14 1.60
N GLN A 200 -13.16 0.35 1.70
CA GLN A 200 -14.08 0.46 0.55
C GLN A 200 -15.04 1.64 0.74
N GLY A 201 -15.58 2.13 -0.37
CA GLY A 201 -16.57 3.20 -0.33
C GLY A 201 -17.72 2.86 0.60
N VAL A 202 -18.07 3.75 1.53
CA VAL A 202 -19.23 3.61 2.40
C VAL A 202 -20.48 3.79 1.53
N ARG A 203 -21.32 2.75 1.44
CA ARG A 203 -22.64 2.91 0.83
C ARG A 203 -23.46 3.84 1.72
N MET A 204 -23.73 5.05 1.24
CA MET A 204 -24.77 5.84 1.87
C MET A 204 -26.10 5.08 1.72
N GLN A 205 -26.67 4.65 2.83
CA GLN A 205 -28.05 4.15 2.82
C GLN A 205 -28.93 5.35 2.45
N THR A 206 -29.46 5.32 1.24
CA THR A 206 -30.52 6.26 0.79
C THR A 206 -31.84 5.85 1.37
#